data_b1cfe618d61c5cadfa04e285a432f505
#
_entry.id   b1cfe618d61c5cadfa04e285a432f505
#
_cell.length_a   1.000
_cell.length_b   1.000
_cell.length_c   1.000
_cell.angle_alpha   90.00
_cell.angle_beta   90.00
_cell.angle_gamma   90.00
#
_symmetry.space_group_name_H-M   'P 1'
#
loop_
_entity.id
_entity.type
_entity.pdbx_description
1 polymer ?
#
loop_
_entity_poly.entity_id
_entity_poly.type
_entity_poly.pdbx_seq_one_letter_code
_entity_poly.pdbx_strand_id
1 'polypeptide(L)'
;MKKSAGLWNFIILVVSAPVAFAIWHFRDENNRQQIENQRKDINLKEFQKLSEWVSGAHLPEIKTVDKTTQKEGLKDKGEIDGKFQLIERTTEKTEEYGKKPHAEGFDTFGKREGAVALQISAVYNLLPFFRGDYGESFRRPAFNLLKSAWQAMQQESLKKWETANLSAIIEELRLKAESPMGVALTHVLLSLDQKNMQLNLRDFPEMLPNICLAGMNFHLSGVDEKARNWSGLNLSGVDFRGTHLEEVHFEESQLDGANLQYANLSGAKLQHADLKHADLSEVNLRYADLLCANLQGIFLIGADLQDAKLDEAELQNADLRGCDLLWRQLEKVKNGGLIGSKITIYDFEDKIYPEWKAETDSKWEALTKVEKMAVMQKFHGETRMYIFDESGSQIIPQLTAP
;
A
#
# COMPACT_ATOMS: atom_id res chain seq x y z
N MET A 1 61.59 -46.68 46.92
CA MET A 1 61.48 -45.65 45.89
C MET A 1 60.30 -45.84 44.88
N LYS A 2 59.27 -46.68 45.11
CA LYS A 2 58.17 -46.88 44.19
C LYS A 2 56.88 -46.05 44.48
N LYS A 3 56.85 -45.24 45.60
CA LYS A 3 55.65 -44.43 45.95
C LYS A 3 55.62 -43.01 45.36
N SER A 4 56.73 -42.54 44.78
CA SER A 4 56.78 -41.17 44.19
C SER A 4 56.24 -41.05 42.79
N ALA A 5 56.26 -42.10 42.01
CA ALA A 5 55.79 -42.10 40.62
C ALA A 5 54.25 -41.82 40.48
N GLY A 6 53.43 -42.36 41.39
CA GLY A 6 52.00 -42.15 41.42
C GLY A 6 51.63 -40.69 41.80
N LEU A 7 52.36 -40.09 42.72
CA LEU A 7 52.15 -38.71 43.12
C LEU A 7 52.46 -37.71 41.97
N TRP A 8 53.57 -37.97 41.28
CA TRP A 8 53.98 -37.15 40.13
C TRP A 8 53.00 -37.28 38.97
N ASN A 9 52.48 -38.47 38.65
CA ASN A 9 51.50 -38.65 37.64
C ASN A 9 50.15 -37.99 38.00
N PHE A 10 49.76 -37.99 39.28
CA PHE A 10 48.59 -37.27 39.77
C PHE A 10 48.77 -35.75 39.66
N ILE A 11 49.92 -35.20 40.03
CA ILE A 11 50.22 -33.74 39.91
C ILE A 11 50.21 -33.34 38.43
N ILE A 12 50.83 -34.12 37.54
CA ILE A 12 50.80 -33.85 36.10
C ILE A 12 49.35 -33.82 35.57
N LEU A 13 48.52 -34.75 35.98
CA LEU A 13 47.13 -34.85 35.53
C LEU A 13 46.29 -33.68 36.06
N VAL A 14 46.47 -33.27 37.31
CA VAL A 14 45.79 -32.14 37.96
C VAL A 14 46.20 -30.81 37.34
N VAL A 15 47.45 -30.63 36.92
CA VAL A 15 47.95 -29.39 36.29
C VAL A 15 47.63 -29.38 34.78
N SER A 16 47.74 -30.52 34.08
CA SER A 16 47.54 -30.60 32.64
C SER A 16 46.07 -30.57 32.24
N ALA A 17 45.15 -31.12 33.05
CA ALA A 17 43.73 -31.16 32.74
C ALA A 17 43.07 -29.77 32.54
N PRO A 18 43.30 -28.76 33.45
CA PRO A 18 42.81 -27.40 33.25
C PRO A 18 43.41 -26.74 32.00
N VAL A 19 44.69 -26.97 31.72
CA VAL A 19 45.33 -26.42 30.51
C VAL A 19 44.78 -27.04 29.25
N ALA A 20 44.61 -28.37 29.24
CA ALA A 20 44.01 -29.08 28.13
C ALA A 20 42.53 -28.64 27.89
N PHE A 21 41.76 -28.44 28.97
CA PHE A 21 40.41 -27.90 28.91
C PHE A 21 40.38 -26.46 28.37
N ALA A 22 41.24 -25.58 28.81
CA ALA A 22 41.34 -24.20 28.33
C ALA A 22 41.70 -24.18 26.83
N ILE A 23 42.67 -25.02 26.40
CA ILE A 23 43.03 -25.13 24.97
C ILE A 23 41.84 -25.67 24.14
N TRP A 24 41.16 -26.69 24.67
CA TRP A 24 39.98 -27.24 23.98
C TRP A 24 38.87 -26.21 23.88
N HIS A 25 38.54 -25.51 24.97
CA HIS A 25 37.52 -24.47 25.00
C HIS A 25 37.84 -23.33 24.03
N PHE A 26 39.10 -22.85 24.04
CA PHE A 26 39.55 -21.81 23.11
C PHE A 26 39.46 -22.26 21.62
N ARG A 27 39.83 -23.52 21.36
CA ARG A 27 39.68 -24.07 19.98
C ARG A 27 38.24 -24.23 19.58
N ASP A 28 37.35 -24.69 20.48
CA ASP A 28 35.91 -24.82 20.21
C ASP A 28 35.30 -23.46 19.93
N GLU A 29 35.60 -22.45 20.73
CA GLU A 29 35.15 -21.05 20.53
C GLU A 29 35.62 -20.49 19.20
N ASN A 30 36.91 -20.65 18.86
CA ASN A 30 37.45 -20.20 17.58
C ASN A 30 36.80 -20.94 16.40
N ASN A 31 36.56 -22.23 16.51
CA ASN A 31 35.88 -23.01 15.45
C ASN A 31 34.46 -22.53 15.28
N ARG A 32 33.71 -22.26 16.35
CA ARG A 32 32.35 -21.71 16.30
C ARG A 32 32.36 -20.34 15.63
N GLN A 33 33.24 -19.45 15.99
CA GLN A 33 33.37 -18.12 15.36
C GLN A 33 33.74 -18.24 13.87
N GLN A 34 34.62 -19.16 13.51
CA GLN A 34 35.00 -19.38 12.12
C GLN A 34 33.82 -19.90 11.29
N ILE A 35 33.04 -20.84 11.82
CA ILE A 35 31.82 -21.37 11.16
C ILE A 35 30.79 -20.25 11.01
N GLU A 36 30.61 -19.43 12.05
CA GLU A 36 29.66 -18.30 12.00
C GLU A 36 30.09 -17.26 10.96
N ASN A 37 31.38 -16.92 10.88
CA ASN A 37 31.90 -16.00 9.89
C ASN A 37 31.73 -16.56 8.47
N GLN A 38 32.01 -17.84 8.25
CA GLN A 38 31.76 -18.48 6.95
C GLN A 38 30.29 -18.45 6.56
N ARG A 39 29.36 -18.69 7.51
CA ARG A 39 27.91 -18.58 7.24
C ARG A 39 27.55 -17.13 6.86
N LYS A 40 28.07 -16.13 7.57
CA LYS A 40 27.83 -14.71 7.24
C LYS A 40 28.33 -14.38 5.83
N ASP A 41 29.49 -14.88 5.44
CA ASP A 41 30.05 -14.65 4.10
C ASP A 41 29.22 -15.30 2.99
N ILE A 42 28.74 -16.54 3.24
CA ILE A 42 27.86 -17.24 2.29
C ILE A 42 26.55 -16.47 2.15
N ASN A 43 25.91 -16.12 3.26
CA ASN A 43 24.65 -15.39 3.26
C ASN A 43 24.79 -14.02 2.59
N LEU A 44 25.92 -13.33 2.81
CA LEU A 44 26.18 -12.04 2.15
C LEU A 44 26.27 -12.19 0.62
N LYS A 45 26.97 -13.19 0.13
CA LYS A 45 27.10 -13.45 -1.33
C LYS A 45 25.75 -13.82 -1.93
N GLU A 46 24.96 -14.64 -1.23
CA GLU A 46 23.61 -14.99 -1.66
C GLU A 46 22.70 -13.77 -1.70
N PHE A 47 22.71 -12.95 -0.64
CA PHE A 47 21.95 -11.71 -0.60
C PHE A 47 22.33 -10.74 -1.73
N GLN A 48 23.63 -10.56 -2.00
CA GLN A 48 24.11 -9.73 -3.11
C GLN A 48 23.56 -10.22 -4.45
N LYS A 49 23.64 -11.52 -4.70
CA LYS A 49 23.12 -12.14 -5.92
C LYS A 49 21.60 -11.94 -6.07
N LEU A 50 20.84 -12.13 -4.98
CA LEU A 50 19.40 -11.90 -4.98
C LEU A 50 19.06 -10.43 -5.24
N SER A 51 19.83 -9.50 -4.65
CA SER A 51 19.62 -8.05 -4.84
C SER A 51 19.85 -7.64 -6.31
N GLU A 52 20.85 -8.20 -6.96
CA GLU A 52 21.11 -7.97 -8.40
C GLU A 52 19.95 -8.48 -9.26
N TRP A 53 19.38 -9.62 -8.93
CA TRP A 53 18.25 -10.18 -9.67
C TRP A 53 16.96 -9.37 -9.46
N VAL A 54 16.63 -9.02 -8.22
CA VAL A 54 15.43 -8.21 -7.92
C VAL A 54 15.53 -6.83 -8.56
N SER A 55 16.71 -6.20 -8.55
CA SER A 55 16.94 -4.91 -9.20
C SER A 55 16.91 -4.95 -10.74
N GLY A 56 16.84 -6.14 -11.32
CA GLY A 56 16.85 -6.31 -12.78
C GLY A 56 18.22 -6.11 -13.44
N ALA A 57 19.31 -6.10 -12.66
CA ALA A 57 20.65 -5.90 -13.20
C ALA A 57 21.05 -6.95 -14.25
N HIS A 58 20.43 -8.12 -14.22
CA HIS A 58 20.63 -9.21 -15.18
C HIS A 58 19.59 -9.25 -16.32
N LEU A 59 18.61 -8.32 -16.31
CA LEU A 59 17.65 -8.24 -17.41
C LEU A 59 18.35 -7.78 -18.69
N PRO A 60 18.04 -8.40 -19.84
CA PRO A 60 18.54 -7.91 -21.12
C PRO A 60 18.00 -6.50 -21.39
N GLU A 61 18.84 -5.62 -21.93
CA GLU A 61 18.37 -4.30 -22.36
C GLU A 61 17.34 -4.46 -23.49
N ILE A 62 16.16 -3.89 -23.28
CA ILE A 62 15.11 -3.86 -24.29
C ILE A 62 15.30 -2.60 -25.11
N LYS A 63 15.67 -2.77 -26.39
CA LYS A 63 15.64 -1.68 -27.36
C LYS A 63 14.33 -1.76 -28.12
N THR A 64 13.44 -0.81 -27.89
CA THR A 64 12.23 -0.66 -28.70
C THR A 64 12.61 0.00 -30.01
N VAL A 65 12.55 -0.74 -31.10
CA VAL A 65 12.77 -0.20 -32.44
C VAL A 65 11.40 -0.04 -33.10
N ASP A 66 10.99 1.20 -33.26
CA ASP A 66 9.77 1.52 -34.05
C ASP A 66 10.12 1.42 -35.55
N LYS A 67 9.74 0.30 -36.14
CA LYS A 67 9.84 0.14 -37.62
C LYS A 67 8.51 0.58 -38.24
N THR A 68 8.53 1.74 -38.87
CA THR A 68 7.42 2.19 -39.71
C THR A 68 7.62 1.66 -41.11
N THR A 69 6.90 0.62 -41.52
CA THR A 69 6.93 0.12 -42.86
C THR A 69 5.87 0.84 -43.69
N GLN A 70 6.23 1.72 -44.57
CA GLN A 70 5.35 2.26 -45.58
C GLN A 70 5.22 1.24 -46.71
N LYS A 71 4.03 0.60 -46.83
CA LYS A 71 3.72 -0.15 -48.06
C LYS A 71 3.09 0.83 -49.06
N GLU A 72 3.89 1.31 -50.00
CA GLU A 72 3.37 1.93 -51.19
C GLU A 72 2.80 0.82 -52.08
N GLY A 73 1.49 0.71 -52.12
CA GLY A 73 0.84 -0.12 -53.11
C GLY A 73 0.83 0.59 -54.45
N LEU A 74 1.80 0.28 -55.32
CA LEU A 74 1.70 0.61 -56.74
C LEU A 74 0.50 -0.16 -57.32
N LYS A 75 -0.64 0.52 -57.56
CA LYS A 75 -1.66 0.05 -58.44
C LYS A 75 -1.41 0.68 -59.81
N ASP A 76 -1.33 -0.21 -60.79
CA ASP A 76 -1.18 0.06 -62.21
C ASP A 76 -2.18 1.09 -62.73
N LYS A 77 -1.72 1.90 -63.70
CA LYS A 77 -2.50 2.93 -64.37
C LYS A 77 -3.69 2.35 -65.15
N GLY A 78 -4.86 2.73 -64.72
CA GLY A 78 -6.07 2.66 -65.51
C GLY A 78 -6.98 3.81 -65.08
N GLU A 79 -7.34 4.66 -66.01
CA GLU A 79 -8.03 5.93 -65.90
C GLU A 79 -9.32 5.90 -65.06
N ILE A 80 -9.61 7.11 -64.49
CA ILE A 80 -10.91 7.70 -64.13
C ILE A 80 -11.25 7.72 -62.66
N ASP A 81 -11.45 8.97 -62.21
CA ASP A 81 -12.21 9.49 -61.07
C ASP A 81 -11.60 9.43 -59.66
N GLY A 82 -11.41 10.64 -59.18
CA GLY A 82 -10.94 11.01 -57.83
C GLY A 82 -11.46 10.15 -56.70
N LYS A 83 -10.61 9.30 -56.17
CA LYS A 83 -10.76 8.70 -54.85
C LYS A 83 -9.45 8.74 -54.08
N PHE A 84 -9.58 9.23 -52.86
CA PHE A 84 -8.57 9.31 -51.84
C PHE A 84 -7.72 8.04 -51.74
N GLN A 85 -6.40 8.16 -51.81
CA GLN A 85 -5.48 7.09 -51.44
C GLN A 85 -5.52 6.89 -49.92
N LEU A 86 -5.96 5.73 -49.47
CA LEU A 86 -5.82 5.29 -48.08
C LEU A 86 -4.34 4.86 -47.90
N ILE A 87 -3.57 5.64 -47.17
CA ILE A 87 -2.26 5.24 -46.70
C ILE A 87 -2.48 4.47 -45.38
N GLU A 88 -2.49 3.14 -45.44
CA GLU A 88 -2.44 2.32 -44.22
C GLU A 88 -1.05 2.42 -43.63
N ARG A 89 -0.92 3.13 -42.52
CA ARG A 89 0.28 3.10 -41.67
C ARG A 89 0.14 1.96 -40.68
N THR A 90 0.83 0.86 -40.93
CA THR A 90 0.97 -0.21 -39.94
C THR A 90 2.25 0.06 -39.14
N THR A 91 2.11 0.35 -37.86
CA THR A 91 3.25 0.50 -36.94
C THR A 91 3.48 -0.85 -36.25
N GLU A 92 4.48 -1.59 -36.67
CA GLU A 92 4.93 -2.79 -35.93
C GLU A 92 5.95 -2.37 -34.88
N LYS A 93 5.65 -2.60 -33.61
CA LYS A 93 6.62 -2.48 -32.53
C LYS A 93 7.37 -3.80 -32.40
N THR A 94 8.63 -3.82 -32.77
CA THR A 94 9.49 -4.98 -32.57
C THR A 94 10.43 -4.69 -31.39
N GLU A 95 10.36 -5.51 -30.35
CA GLU A 95 11.30 -5.47 -29.23
C GLU A 95 12.55 -6.26 -29.59
N GLU A 96 13.68 -5.59 -29.78
CA GLU A 96 14.99 -6.25 -29.97
C GLU A 96 15.75 -6.29 -28.64
N TYR A 97 16.14 -7.50 -28.21
CA TYR A 97 16.93 -7.71 -27.02
C TYR A 97 18.42 -7.60 -27.31
N GLY A 98 19.06 -6.58 -26.73
CA GLY A 98 20.53 -6.45 -26.80
C GLY A 98 21.21 -7.49 -25.91
N LYS A 99 22.20 -8.25 -26.44
CA LYS A 99 23.06 -9.11 -25.62
C LYS A 99 24.01 -8.23 -24.79
N LYS A 100 23.97 -8.36 -23.45
CA LYS A 100 25.09 -7.89 -22.64
C LYS A 100 26.32 -8.76 -22.94
N PRO A 101 27.51 -8.17 -23.11
CA PRO A 101 28.75 -8.97 -23.23
C PRO A 101 28.87 -9.82 -21.96
N HIS A 102 29.00 -11.15 -22.12
CA HIS A 102 29.11 -12.19 -21.08
C HIS A 102 27.82 -12.82 -20.51
N ALA A 103 26.63 -12.61 -21.10
CA ALA A 103 25.47 -13.40 -20.73
C ALA A 103 25.48 -14.76 -21.47
N GLU A 104 25.68 -15.86 -20.75
CA GLU A 104 25.51 -17.21 -21.28
C GLU A 104 24.06 -17.45 -21.70
N GLY A 105 23.85 -18.10 -22.86
CA GLY A 105 22.55 -18.20 -23.49
C GLY A 105 21.61 -19.18 -22.78
N PHE A 106 20.48 -18.71 -22.33
CA PHE A 106 19.32 -19.54 -21.99
C PHE A 106 18.42 -19.65 -23.23
N ASP A 107 18.40 -20.83 -23.85
CA ASP A 107 17.69 -21.02 -25.14
C ASP A 107 16.31 -21.70 -25.01
N THR A 108 15.77 -21.95 -23.80
CA THR A 108 14.57 -22.76 -23.60
C THR A 108 13.29 -22.02 -23.20
N PHE A 109 13.38 -20.75 -22.79
CA PHE A 109 12.23 -19.83 -22.56
C PHE A 109 12.54 -18.53 -23.24
N GLY A 110 11.49 -17.80 -23.64
CA GLY A 110 11.69 -16.41 -24.07
C GLY A 110 12.56 -15.70 -23.03
N LYS A 111 13.66 -15.06 -23.45
CA LYS A 111 14.66 -14.47 -22.52
C LYS A 111 14.03 -13.54 -21.49
N ARG A 112 12.94 -12.86 -21.86
CA ARG A 112 12.15 -12.01 -20.98
C ARG A 112 11.41 -12.80 -19.91
N GLU A 113 10.73 -13.87 -20.28
CA GLU A 113 9.96 -14.72 -19.37
C GLU A 113 10.88 -15.41 -18.35
N GLY A 114 12.02 -15.92 -18.82
CA GLY A 114 13.02 -16.51 -17.96
C GLY A 114 13.62 -15.51 -16.96
N ALA A 115 13.87 -14.28 -17.40
CA ALA A 115 14.39 -13.22 -16.54
C ALA A 115 13.36 -12.78 -15.47
N VAL A 116 12.09 -12.67 -15.84
CA VAL A 116 11.01 -12.38 -14.90
C VAL A 116 10.83 -13.52 -13.90
N ALA A 117 10.91 -14.78 -14.34
CA ALA A 117 10.82 -15.94 -13.44
C ALA A 117 11.96 -15.95 -12.42
N LEU A 118 13.19 -15.58 -12.82
CA LEU A 118 14.34 -15.44 -11.92
C LEU A 118 14.14 -14.31 -10.90
N GLN A 119 13.58 -13.17 -11.32
CA GLN A 119 13.25 -12.08 -10.41
C GLN A 119 12.22 -12.50 -9.36
N ILE A 120 11.15 -13.18 -9.77
CA ILE A 120 10.11 -13.70 -8.88
C ILE A 120 10.73 -14.68 -7.87
N SER A 121 11.54 -15.62 -8.35
CA SER A 121 12.27 -16.56 -7.49
C SER A 121 13.17 -15.83 -6.49
N ALA A 122 13.88 -14.78 -6.93
CA ALA A 122 14.72 -13.97 -6.05
C ALA A 122 13.92 -13.26 -4.96
N VAL A 123 12.72 -12.73 -5.28
CA VAL A 123 11.82 -12.10 -4.30
C VAL A 123 11.43 -13.10 -3.21
N TYR A 124 10.98 -14.33 -3.57
CA TYR A 124 10.66 -15.34 -2.57
C TYR A 124 11.88 -15.78 -1.75
N ASN A 125 13.06 -15.87 -2.34
CA ASN A 125 14.31 -16.22 -1.66
C ASN A 125 14.82 -15.10 -0.74
N LEU A 126 14.29 -13.87 -0.81
CA LEU A 126 14.56 -12.82 0.17
C LEU A 126 13.78 -13.00 1.47
N LEU A 127 12.75 -13.83 1.51
CA LEU A 127 11.92 -14.03 2.69
C LEU A 127 12.70 -14.44 3.94
N PRO A 128 13.64 -15.40 3.91
CA PRO A 128 14.46 -15.76 5.07
C PRO A 128 15.33 -14.59 5.57
N PHE A 129 15.86 -13.76 4.67
CA PHE A 129 16.60 -12.56 5.03
C PHE A 129 15.71 -11.51 5.69
N PHE A 130 14.51 -11.31 5.15
CA PHE A 130 13.52 -10.38 5.69
C PHE A 130 13.02 -10.80 7.07
N ARG A 131 12.80 -12.10 7.31
CA ARG A 131 12.44 -12.68 8.60
C ARG A 131 13.57 -12.64 9.63
N GLY A 132 14.81 -12.58 9.18
CA GLY A 132 15.99 -12.63 10.05
C GLY A 132 16.56 -14.03 10.29
N ASP A 133 16.13 -15.04 9.51
CA ASP A 133 16.62 -16.42 9.63
C ASP A 133 18.14 -16.51 9.40
N TYR A 134 18.69 -15.60 8.61
CA TYR A 134 20.12 -15.48 8.31
C TYR A 134 20.84 -14.36 9.10
N GLY A 135 20.16 -13.72 10.05
CA GLY A 135 20.69 -12.71 10.95
C GLY A 135 20.06 -11.32 10.78
N GLU A 136 20.02 -10.58 11.88
CA GLU A 136 19.37 -9.26 11.97
C GLU A 136 19.96 -8.22 10.98
N SER A 137 21.26 -8.32 10.66
CA SER A 137 21.92 -7.39 9.75
C SER A 137 21.36 -7.37 8.34
N PHE A 138 20.70 -8.45 7.90
CA PHE A 138 20.11 -8.56 6.56
C PHE A 138 18.66 -8.09 6.48
N ARG A 139 17.95 -8.01 7.60
CA ARG A 139 16.51 -7.71 7.61
C ARG A 139 16.17 -6.36 6.98
N ARG A 140 16.82 -5.28 7.43
CA ARG A 140 16.62 -3.93 6.87
C ARG A 140 17.01 -3.83 5.40
N PRO A 141 18.18 -4.32 4.94
CA PRO A 141 18.50 -4.38 3.52
C PRO A 141 17.47 -5.14 2.68
N ALA A 142 17.00 -6.29 3.17
CA ALA A 142 15.97 -7.07 2.47
C ALA A 142 14.64 -6.28 2.36
N PHE A 143 14.19 -5.66 3.45
CA PHE A 143 13.00 -4.82 3.43
C PHE A 143 13.15 -3.62 2.46
N ASN A 144 14.27 -2.92 2.49
CA ASN A 144 14.53 -1.82 1.57
C ASN A 144 14.46 -2.25 0.11
N LEU A 145 15.01 -3.41 -0.21
CA LEU A 145 14.99 -3.97 -1.56
C LEU A 145 13.57 -4.29 -2.01
N LEU A 146 12.79 -4.98 -1.16
CA LEU A 146 11.39 -5.32 -1.43
C LEU A 146 10.52 -4.07 -1.59
N LYS A 147 10.66 -3.10 -0.68
CA LYS A 147 9.96 -1.80 -0.74
C LYS A 147 10.29 -1.05 -2.03
N SER A 148 11.56 -0.97 -2.38
CA SER A 148 12.02 -0.29 -3.59
C SER A 148 11.55 -0.99 -4.85
N ALA A 149 11.50 -2.31 -4.86
CA ALA A 149 10.97 -3.08 -5.99
C ALA A 149 9.47 -2.82 -6.20
N TRP A 150 8.68 -2.79 -5.12
CA TRP A 150 7.26 -2.41 -5.19
C TRP A 150 7.08 -0.99 -5.72
N GLN A 151 7.78 -0.03 -5.14
CA GLN A 151 7.71 1.37 -5.55
C GLN A 151 8.10 1.56 -7.01
N ALA A 152 9.19 0.92 -7.47
CA ALA A 152 9.63 0.99 -8.86
C ALA A 152 8.58 0.42 -9.83
N MET A 153 7.91 -0.67 -9.46
CA MET A 153 6.84 -1.28 -10.25
C MET A 153 5.66 -0.32 -10.45
N GLN A 154 5.29 0.46 -9.43
CA GLN A 154 4.14 1.36 -9.47
C GLN A 154 4.48 2.79 -9.91
N GLN A 155 5.77 3.17 -9.90
CA GLN A 155 6.21 4.56 -10.07
C GLN A 155 5.71 5.21 -11.36
N GLU A 156 5.68 4.49 -12.47
CA GLU A 156 5.26 5.04 -13.76
C GLU A 156 3.76 5.39 -13.76
N SER A 157 2.92 4.53 -13.19
CA SER A 157 1.48 4.77 -13.04
C SER A 157 1.23 5.93 -12.09
N LEU A 158 1.96 5.98 -10.97
CA LEU A 158 1.83 7.06 -9.98
C LEU A 158 2.26 8.43 -10.52
N LYS A 159 3.24 8.51 -11.42
CA LYS A 159 3.61 9.77 -12.08
C LYS A 159 2.51 10.35 -12.97
N LYS A 160 1.63 9.50 -13.50
CA LYS A 160 0.52 9.92 -14.36
C LYS A 160 -0.72 10.35 -13.55
N TRP A 161 -0.70 10.23 -12.21
CA TRP A 161 -1.87 10.41 -11.33
C TRP A 161 -2.60 11.73 -11.53
N GLU A 162 -1.86 12.83 -11.70
CA GLU A 162 -2.44 14.17 -11.87
C GLU A 162 -2.84 14.50 -13.31
N THR A 163 -2.37 13.73 -14.30
CA THR A 163 -2.43 14.14 -15.71
C THR A 163 -3.28 13.24 -16.60
N ALA A 164 -3.67 12.06 -16.13
CA ALA A 164 -4.39 11.07 -16.92
C ALA A 164 -5.74 10.70 -16.29
N ASN A 165 -6.50 9.84 -16.99
CA ASN A 165 -7.74 9.28 -16.47
C ASN A 165 -7.45 8.41 -15.24
N LEU A 166 -7.91 8.85 -14.06
CA LEU A 166 -7.68 8.20 -12.78
C LEU A 166 -8.16 6.75 -12.74
N SER A 167 -9.34 6.46 -13.30
CA SER A 167 -9.87 5.08 -13.35
C SER A 167 -8.93 4.13 -14.10
N ALA A 168 -8.32 4.59 -15.21
CA ALA A 168 -7.36 3.79 -15.95
C ALA A 168 -6.05 3.58 -15.19
N ILE A 169 -5.60 4.59 -14.42
CA ILE A 169 -4.39 4.48 -13.59
C ILE A 169 -4.61 3.51 -12.44
N ILE A 170 -5.75 3.57 -11.78
CA ILE A 170 -6.11 2.66 -10.69
C ILE A 170 -6.13 1.23 -11.20
N GLU A 171 -6.73 1.00 -12.36
CA GLU A 171 -6.73 -0.32 -12.99
C GLU A 171 -5.30 -0.76 -13.33
N GLU A 172 -4.44 0.14 -13.86
CA GLU A 172 -3.03 -0.15 -14.12
C GLU A 172 -2.26 -0.51 -12.83
N LEU A 173 -2.50 0.19 -11.71
CA LEU A 173 -1.91 -0.12 -10.41
C LEU A 173 -2.31 -1.52 -9.92
N ARG A 174 -3.60 -1.85 -10.03
CA ARG A 174 -4.15 -3.15 -9.62
C ARG A 174 -3.62 -4.29 -10.49
N LEU A 175 -3.65 -4.13 -11.81
CA LEU A 175 -3.08 -5.13 -12.73
C LEU A 175 -1.59 -5.39 -12.48
N LYS A 176 -0.82 -4.36 -12.15
CA LYS A 176 0.59 -4.55 -11.77
C LYS A 176 0.73 -5.30 -10.45
N ALA A 177 -0.12 -5.00 -9.45
CA ALA A 177 -0.13 -5.72 -8.19
C ALA A 177 -0.54 -7.19 -8.34
N GLU A 178 -1.43 -7.51 -9.27
CA GLU A 178 -1.85 -8.87 -9.61
C GLU A 178 -0.88 -9.59 -10.56
N SER A 179 0.09 -8.88 -11.12
CA SER A 179 1.16 -9.53 -11.90
C SER A 179 1.94 -10.53 -11.04
N PRO A 180 2.58 -11.55 -11.65
CA PRO A 180 3.36 -12.53 -10.89
C PRO A 180 4.43 -11.91 -9.99
N MET A 181 5.02 -10.78 -10.38
CA MET A 181 5.97 -10.02 -9.57
C MET A 181 5.26 -9.31 -8.40
N GLY A 182 4.12 -8.66 -8.65
CA GLY A 182 3.32 -8.00 -7.62
C GLY A 182 2.82 -8.99 -6.57
N VAL A 183 2.35 -10.15 -7.00
CA VAL A 183 1.94 -11.27 -6.14
C VAL A 183 3.10 -11.72 -5.24
N ALA A 184 4.29 -11.95 -5.81
CA ALA A 184 5.45 -12.38 -5.03
C ALA A 184 5.87 -11.32 -3.98
N LEU A 185 5.92 -10.04 -4.39
CA LEU A 185 6.24 -8.94 -3.48
C LEU A 185 5.20 -8.81 -2.36
N THR A 186 3.90 -8.93 -2.67
CA THR A 186 2.82 -8.89 -1.69
C THR A 186 2.95 -10.03 -0.68
N HIS A 187 3.17 -11.28 -1.12
CA HIS A 187 3.34 -12.43 -0.23
C HIS A 187 4.53 -12.26 0.71
N VAL A 188 5.64 -11.71 0.23
CA VAL A 188 6.84 -11.55 1.06
C VAL A 188 6.68 -10.36 2.02
N LEU A 189 6.19 -9.21 1.55
CA LEU A 189 5.97 -8.03 2.38
C LEU A 189 4.91 -8.27 3.46
N LEU A 190 3.82 -8.95 3.13
CA LEU A 190 2.75 -9.29 4.08
C LEU A 190 2.97 -10.62 4.80
N SER A 191 4.18 -11.18 4.77
CA SER A 191 4.50 -12.39 5.50
C SER A 191 4.49 -12.19 7.00
N LEU A 192 4.14 -13.27 7.73
CA LEU A 192 4.11 -13.28 9.18
C LEU A 192 5.41 -13.85 9.77
N ASP A 193 5.78 -13.35 10.95
CA ASP A 193 6.79 -13.99 11.79
C ASP A 193 6.29 -15.37 12.25
N GLN A 194 7.18 -16.37 12.18
CA GLN A 194 6.83 -17.75 12.51
C GLN A 194 6.60 -17.99 14.01
N LYS A 195 7.16 -17.13 14.88
CA LYS A 195 7.06 -17.28 16.34
C LYS A 195 5.79 -16.69 16.89
N ASN A 196 5.49 -15.46 16.51
CA ASN A 196 4.41 -14.66 17.10
C ASN A 196 3.19 -14.57 16.17
N MET A 197 3.30 -15.06 14.94
CA MET A 197 2.27 -14.93 13.90
C MET A 197 1.82 -13.47 13.70
N GLN A 198 2.76 -12.55 13.81
CA GLN A 198 2.58 -11.12 13.56
C GLN A 198 3.23 -10.72 12.24
N LEU A 199 2.75 -9.63 11.67
CA LEU A 199 3.29 -9.06 10.44
C LEU A 199 4.79 -8.70 10.63
N ASN A 200 5.68 -9.23 9.79
CA ASN A 200 7.12 -8.94 9.86
C ASN A 200 7.44 -7.44 9.73
N LEU A 201 6.58 -6.68 9.04
CA LEU A 201 6.73 -5.21 8.90
C LEU A 201 6.68 -4.48 10.26
N ARG A 202 6.05 -5.05 11.29
CA ARG A 202 6.01 -4.46 12.65
C ARG A 202 7.38 -4.30 13.29
N ASP A 203 8.36 -5.04 12.83
CA ASP A 203 9.74 -4.94 13.33
C ASP A 203 10.50 -3.75 12.74
N PHE A 204 9.87 -2.97 11.83
CA PHE A 204 10.47 -1.82 11.16
C PHE A 204 9.63 -0.54 11.30
N PRO A 205 9.19 -0.17 12.52
CA PRO A 205 8.24 0.92 12.71
C PRO A 205 8.74 2.27 12.16
N GLU A 206 10.04 2.49 12.15
CA GLU A 206 10.67 3.71 11.63
C GLU A 206 10.72 3.78 10.09
N MET A 207 10.44 2.68 9.41
CA MET A 207 10.48 2.59 7.93
C MET A 207 9.10 2.57 7.30
N LEU A 208 8.04 2.52 8.11
CA LEU A 208 6.66 2.49 7.64
C LEU A 208 6.13 3.88 7.23
N PRO A 209 6.51 5.00 7.93
CA PRO A 209 6.10 6.31 7.47
C PRO A 209 6.51 6.58 6.02
N ASN A 210 5.58 7.14 5.22
CA ASN A 210 5.76 7.45 3.80
C ASN A 210 6.09 6.23 2.92
N ILE A 211 5.79 5.00 3.38
CA ILE A 211 5.95 3.81 2.52
C ILE A 211 4.91 3.85 1.39
N CYS A 212 5.31 3.46 0.18
CA CYS A 212 4.39 3.30 -0.94
C CYS A 212 3.97 1.83 -1.05
N LEU A 213 2.67 1.60 -0.89
CA LEU A 213 2.00 0.31 -1.05
C LEU A 213 0.81 0.41 -2.04
N ALA A 214 0.81 1.47 -2.87
CA ALA A 214 -0.27 1.74 -3.83
C ALA A 214 -0.60 0.52 -4.69
N GLY A 215 -1.90 0.26 -4.85
CA GLY A 215 -2.44 -0.87 -5.62
C GLY A 215 -2.31 -2.24 -4.96
N MET A 216 -1.67 -2.37 -3.79
CA MET A 216 -1.48 -3.68 -3.12
C MET A 216 -2.81 -4.31 -2.74
N ASN A 217 -2.89 -5.63 -2.89
CA ASN A 217 -4.07 -6.41 -2.52
C ASN A 217 -3.80 -7.21 -1.24
N PHE A 218 -4.41 -6.80 -0.12
CA PHE A 218 -4.29 -7.47 1.19
C PHE A 218 -5.16 -8.73 1.30
N HIS A 219 -6.05 -8.96 0.33
CA HIS A 219 -6.91 -10.14 0.21
C HIS A 219 -6.39 -11.15 -0.83
N LEU A 220 -5.16 -10.97 -1.26
CA LEU A 220 -4.54 -11.89 -2.23
C LEU A 220 -4.53 -13.33 -1.68
N SER A 221 -4.86 -14.29 -2.54
CA SER A 221 -4.80 -15.71 -2.17
C SER A 221 -3.41 -16.09 -1.65
N GLY A 222 -3.35 -16.71 -0.48
CA GLY A 222 -2.09 -17.08 0.19
C GLY A 222 -1.56 -16.05 1.18
N VAL A 223 -2.17 -14.86 1.30
CA VAL A 223 -1.91 -13.92 2.39
C VAL A 223 -2.76 -14.32 3.60
N ASP A 224 -2.12 -14.50 4.75
CA ASP A 224 -2.80 -14.85 6.01
C ASP A 224 -3.67 -13.68 6.49
N GLU A 225 -4.85 -13.96 7.05
CA GLU A 225 -5.75 -12.94 7.60
C GLU A 225 -5.08 -12.08 8.68
N LYS A 226 -4.17 -12.64 9.47
CA LYS A 226 -3.40 -11.92 10.49
C LYS A 226 -2.49 -10.84 9.90
N ALA A 227 -2.13 -10.94 8.61
CA ALA A 227 -1.37 -9.91 7.91
C ALA A 227 -2.16 -8.60 7.72
N ARG A 228 -3.49 -8.63 7.91
CA ARG A 228 -4.36 -7.44 7.90
C ARG A 228 -4.34 -6.66 9.22
N ASN A 229 -3.62 -7.13 10.25
CA ASN A 229 -3.50 -6.43 11.52
C ASN A 229 -2.37 -5.39 11.48
N TRP A 230 -2.77 -4.13 11.32
CA TRP A 230 -1.89 -2.95 11.28
C TRP A 230 -2.16 -2.00 12.46
N SER A 231 -2.89 -2.48 13.49
CA SER A 231 -3.26 -1.70 14.67
C SER A 231 -2.04 -1.13 15.38
N GLY A 232 -2.13 0.14 15.81
CA GLY A 232 -1.09 0.84 16.56
C GLY A 232 0.17 1.16 15.78
N LEU A 233 0.22 0.95 14.46
CA LEU A 233 1.40 1.27 13.64
C LEU A 233 1.42 2.76 13.25
N ASN A 234 2.65 3.30 13.13
CA ASN A 234 2.85 4.61 12.54
C ASN A 234 2.94 4.48 11.01
N LEU A 235 1.88 4.92 10.34
CA LEU A 235 1.68 4.90 8.89
C LEU A 235 1.51 6.32 8.33
N SER A 236 2.05 7.34 9.04
CA SER A 236 1.93 8.73 8.60
C SER A 236 2.49 8.91 7.20
N GLY A 237 1.73 9.57 6.33
CA GLY A 237 2.12 9.83 4.94
C GLY A 237 2.20 8.59 4.04
N VAL A 238 1.70 7.42 4.47
CA VAL A 238 1.69 6.21 3.64
C VAL A 238 0.88 6.43 2.36
N ASP A 239 1.34 5.82 1.26
CA ASP A 239 0.63 5.83 -0.02
C ASP A 239 -0.08 4.48 -0.22
N PHE A 240 -1.39 4.49 -0.01
CA PHE A 240 -2.32 3.37 -0.19
C PHE A 240 -3.30 3.58 -1.36
N ARG A 241 -2.96 4.43 -2.34
CA ARG A 241 -3.85 4.69 -3.46
C ARG A 241 -4.27 3.41 -4.20
N GLY A 242 -5.58 3.25 -4.40
CA GLY A 242 -6.15 2.12 -5.14
C GLY A 242 -5.93 0.74 -4.49
N THR A 243 -5.54 0.66 -3.21
CA THR A 243 -5.30 -0.59 -2.48
C THR A 243 -6.60 -1.31 -2.12
N HIS A 244 -6.52 -2.64 -1.96
CA HIS A 244 -7.56 -3.48 -1.39
C HIS A 244 -7.28 -3.70 0.11
N LEU A 245 -8.01 -2.96 0.97
CA LEU A 245 -7.84 -2.91 2.43
C LEU A 245 -9.13 -3.28 3.16
N GLU A 246 -9.97 -4.12 2.54
CA GLU A 246 -11.21 -4.58 3.14
C GLU A 246 -10.91 -5.26 4.50
N GLU A 247 -11.75 -5.00 5.48
CA GLU A 247 -11.65 -5.61 6.83
C GLU A 247 -10.26 -5.49 7.49
N VAL A 248 -9.40 -4.59 7.02
CA VAL A 248 -8.09 -4.34 7.64
C VAL A 248 -8.26 -3.74 9.03
N HIS A 249 -7.35 -4.07 9.93
CA HIS A 249 -7.32 -3.58 11.30
C HIS A 249 -6.31 -2.44 11.41
N PHE A 250 -6.81 -1.22 11.55
CA PHE A 250 -6.05 0.01 11.77
C PHE A 250 -6.38 0.68 13.11
N GLU A 251 -6.92 -0.07 14.08
CA GLU A 251 -7.23 0.48 15.39
C GLU A 251 -5.99 1.17 15.99
N GLU A 252 -6.17 2.39 16.51
CA GLU A 252 -5.10 3.18 17.15
C GLU A 252 -3.90 3.48 16.25
N SER A 253 -3.97 3.25 14.94
CA SER A 253 -2.88 3.56 14.02
C SER A 253 -2.77 5.05 13.72
N GLN A 254 -1.55 5.51 13.38
CA GLN A 254 -1.27 6.86 12.94
C GLN A 254 -1.27 6.88 11.40
N LEU A 255 -2.25 7.52 10.80
CA LEU A 255 -2.46 7.66 9.34
C LEU A 255 -2.47 9.15 8.93
N ASP A 256 -1.88 10.03 9.76
CA ASP A 256 -1.80 11.47 9.47
C ASP A 256 -1.15 11.72 8.10
N GLY A 257 -1.83 12.50 7.26
CA GLY A 257 -1.36 12.81 5.90
C GLY A 257 -1.26 11.60 4.96
N ALA A 258 -1.84 10.45 5.29
CA ALA A 258 -1.87 9.27 4.42
C ALA A 258 -2.67 9.54 3.14
N ASN A 259 -2.26 8.94 2.02
CA ASN A 259 -3.00 8.98 0.77
C ASN A 259 -3.71 7.65 0.54
N LEU A 260 -5.04 7.64 0.69
CA LEU A 260 -5.92 6.49 0.56
C LEU A 260 -6.92 6.63 -0.60
N GLN A 261 -6.64 7.57 -1.53
CA GLN A 261 -7.52 7.80 -2.67
C GLN A 261 -7.86 6.50 -3.41
N TYR A 262 -9.15 6.30 -3.70
CA TYR A 262 -9.67 5.13 -4.41
C TYR A 262 -9.35 3.77 -3.74
N ALA A 263 -8.92 3.76 -2.48
CA ALA A 263 -8.75 2.51 -1.74
C ALA A 263 -10.10 1.89 -1.37
N ASN A 264 -10.13 0.58 -1.17
CA ASN A 264 -11.29 -0.10 -0.63
C ASN A 264 -11.03 -0.44 0.85
N LEU A 265 -11.71 0.28 1.74
CA LEU A 265 -11.67 0.14 3.20
C LEU A 265 -12.99 -0.40 3.75
N SER A 266 -13.79 -1.10 2.93
CA SER A 266 -15.07 -1.60 3.39
C SER A 266 -14.89 -2.56 4.58
N GLY A 267 -15.68 -2.34 5.65
CA GLY A 267 -15.57 -3.11 6.88
C GLY A 267 -14.26 -2.93 7.67
N ALA A 268 -13.39 -1.99 7.28
CA ALA A 268 -12.14 -1.72 7.99
C ALA A 268 -12.40 -1.25 9.44
N LYS A 269 -11.51 -1.64 10.34
CA LYS A 269 -11.53 -1.23 11.75
C LYS A 269 -10.57 -0.07 11.96
N LEU A 270 -11.11 1.12 12.15
CA LEU A 270 -10.38 2.39 12.27
C LEU A 270 -10.65 3.08 13.62
N GLN A 271 -11.09 2.32 14.63
CA GLN A 271 -11.38 2.88 15.94
C GLN A 271 -10.13 3.56 16.52
N HIS A 272 -10.30 4.80 17.00
CA HIS A 272 -9.22 5.60 17.57
C HIS A 272 -8.03 5.86 16.62
N ALA A 273 -8.17 5.62 15.31
CA ALA A 273 -7.12 5.94 14.35
C ALA A 273 -6.97 7.46 14.19
N ASP A 274 -5.73 7.92 13.99
CA ASP A 274 -5.43 9.31 13.64
C ASP A 274 -5.29 9.46 12.12
N LEU A 275 -6.34 10.00 11.48
CA LEU A 275 -6.45 10.23 10.04
C LEU A 275 -6.38 11.72 9.68
N LYS A 276 -5.77 12.55 10.54
CA LYS A 276 -5.63 13.97 10.28
C LYS A 276 -5.01 14.22 8.91
N HIS A 277 -5.63 15.15 8.16
CA HIS A 277 -5.12 15.59 6.85
C HIS A 277 -4.92 14.47 5.83
N ALA A 278 -5.44 13.26 6.08
CA ALA A 278 -5.39 12.17 5.13
C ALA A 278 -6.30 12.45 3.92
N ASP A 279 -5.91 11.95 2.75
CA ASP A 279 -6.73 12.05 1.54
C ASP A 279 -7.41 10.69 1.29
N LEU A 280 -8.72 10.66 1.55
CA LEU A 280 -9.62 9.54 1.33
C LEU A 280 -10.64 9.83 0.22
N SER A 281 -10.28 10.66 -0.75
CA SER A 281 -11.17 10.95 -1.87
C SER A 281 -11.50 9.68 -2.67
N GLU A 282 -12.79 9.52 -3.01
CA GLU A 282 -13.31 8.36 -3.76
C GLU A 282 -13.05 6.99 -3.06
N VAL A 283 -12.82 6.99 -1.76
CA VAL A 283 -12.61 5.77 -0.97
C VAL A 283 -13.93 5.05 -0.70
N ASN A 284 -13.89 3.72 -0.67
CA ASN A 284 -15.02 2.93 -0.17
C ASN A 284 -14.83 2.64 1.33
N LEU A 285 -15.64 3.28 2.19
CA LEU A 285 -15.67 3.11 3.64
C LEU A 285 -16.97 2.43 4.12
N ARG A 286 -17.69 1.74 3.25
CA ARG A 286 -18.93 1.06 3.66
C ARG A 286 -18.67 0.13 4.83
N TYR A 287 -19.55 0.20 5.84
CA TYR A 287 -19.45 -0.61 7.06
C TYR A 287 -18.17 -0.42 7.88
N ALA A 288 -17.30 0.53 7.55
CA ALA A 288 -16.09 0.81 8.31
C ALA A 288 -16.44 1.31 9.73
N ASP A 289 -15.63 0.94 10.72
CA ASP A 289 -15.78 1.38 12.10
C ASP A 289 -14.77 2.49 12.42
N LEU A 290 -15.25 3.73 12.44
CA LEU A 290 -14.50 4.96 12.70
C LEU A 290 -14.78 5.53 14.09
N LEU A 291 -15.24 4.69 15.04
CA LEU A 291 -15.51 5.11 16.40
C LEU A 291 -14.32 5.87 17.00
N CYS A 292 -14.55 7.08 17.49
CA CYS A 292 -13.53 7.95 18.09
C CYS A 292 -12.32 8.23 17.17
N ALA A 293 -12.43 8.04 15.86
CA ALA A 293 -11.36 8.36 14.93
C ALA A 293 -11.15 9.88 14.82
N ASN A 294 -9.90 10.30 14.66
CA ASN A 294 -9.54 11.68 14.41
C ASN A 294 -9.52 11.95 12.91
N LEU A 295 -10.55 12.63 12.41
CA LEU A 295 -10.77 12.94 11.00
C LEU A 295 -10.58 14.44 10.72
N GLN A 296 -9.79 15.16 11.55
CA GLN A 296 -9.58 16.59 11.39
C GLN A 296 -8.86 16.92 10.07
N GLY A 297 -9.47 17.81 9.27
CA GLY A 297 -8.89 18.24 8.00
C GLY A 297 -8.78 17.14 6.93
N ILE A 298 -9.50 16.03 7.10
CA ILE A 298 -9.52 14.91 6.15
C ILE A 298 -10.23 15.32 4.85
N PHE A 299 -9.78 14.76 3.72
CA PHE A 299 -10.47 14.86 2.43
C PHE A 299 -11.25 13.56 2.18
N LEU A 300 -12.59 13.66 2.14
CA LEU A 300 -13.52 12.56 1.90
C LEU A 300 -14.35 12.81 0.63
N ILE A 301 -13.80 13.54 -0.33
CA ILE A 301 -14.52 13.92 -1.56
C ILE A 301 -14.96 12.68 -2.32
N GLY A 302 -16.27 12.53 -2.56
CA GLY A 302 -16.81 11.38 -3.28
C GLY A 302 -16.71 10.04 -2.53
N ALA A 303 -16.37 10.03 -1.25
CA ALA A 303 -16.23 8.81 -0.45
C ALA A 303 -17.61 8.15 -0.19
N ASP A 304 -17.66 6.81 -0.24
CA ASP A 304 -18.82 6.02 0.16
C ASP A 304 -18.73 5.65 1.64
N LEU A 305 -19.50 6.34 2.47
CA LEU A 305 -19.57 6.15 3.92
C LEU A 305 -20.85 5.40 4.35
N GLN A 306 -21.58 4.75 3.44
CA GLN A 306 -22.82 4.07 3.79
C GLN A 306 -22.57 3.04 4.89
N ASP A 307 -23.41 3.13 5.95
CA ASP A 307 -23.35 2.27 7.14
C ASP A 307 -22.00 2.29 7.91
N ALA A 308 -21.10 3.24 7.59
CA ALA A 308 -19.91 3.47 8.42
C ALA A 308 -20.33 4.02 9.81
N LYS A 309 -19.60 3.62 10.86
CA LYS A 309 -19.82 4.11 12.22
C LYS A 309 -18.92 5.31 12.47
N LEU A 310 -19.53 6.48 12.72
CA LEU A 310 -18.84 7.74 12.99
C LEU A 310 -19.05 8.21 14.45
N ASP A 311 -19.48 7.33 15.34
CA ASP A 311 -19.74 7.66 16.73
C ASP A 311 -18.48 8.29 17.36
N GLU A 312 -18.63 9.44 18.00
CA GLU A 312 -17.53 10.18 18.65
C GLU A 312 -16.34 10.58 17.71
N ALA A 313 -16.45 10.42 16.39
CA ALA A 313 -15.41 10.84 15.45
C ALA A 313 -15.25 12.37 15.43
N GLU A 314 -14.03 12.87 15.19
CA GLU A 314 -13.71 14.29 15.11
C GLU A 314 -13.55 14.74 13.63
N LEU A 315 -14.56 15.49 13.10
CA LEU A 315 -14.65 15.91 11.69
C LEU A 315 -14.30 17.40 11.46
N GLN A 316 -13.57 18.05 12.35
CA GLN A 316 -13.22 19.46 12.22
C GLN A 316 -12.47 19.73 10.90
N ASN A 317 -12.95 20.71 10.12
CA ASN A 317 -12.37 21.06 8.81
C ASN A 317 -12.32 19.92 7.79
N ALA A 318 -13.11 18.85 7.98
CA ALA A 318 -13.23 17.77 7.01
C ALA A 318 -13.95 18.24 5.74
N ASP A 319 -13.48 17.78 4.57
CA ASP A 319 -14.12 18.01 3.27
C ASP A 319 -14.94 16.77 2.88
N LEU A 320 -16.26 16.88 3.01
CA LEU A 320 -17.21 15.79 2.76
C LEU A 320 -17.98 15.98 1.43
N ARG A 321 -17.46 16.75 0.48
CA ARG A 321 -18.14 16.99 -0.80
C ARG A 321 -18.41 15.68 -1.56
N GLY A 322 -19.66 15.50 -2.01
CA GLY A 322 -20.05 14.33 -2.80
C GLY A 322 -20.01 12.99 -2.07
N CYS A 323 -19.86 12.98 -0.74
CA CYS A 323 -19.91 11.74 0.05
C CYS A 323 -21.29 11.11 0.02
N ASP A 324 -21.32 9.77 0.00
CA ASP A 324 -22.50 8.98 0.28
C ASP A 324 -22.54 8.62 1.76
N LEU A 325 -23.31 9.36 2.55
CA LEU A 325 -23.51 9.08 3.97
C LEU A 325 -24.97 9.35 4.39
N LEU A 326 -25.41 8.69 5.44
CA LEU A 326 -26.75 8.86 6.00
C LEU A 326 -26.73 9.93 7.10
N TRP A 327 -27.79 10.73 7.18
CA TRP A 327 -27.95 11.74 8.22
C TRP A 327 -27.69 11.21 9.62
N ARG A 328 -28.25 10.05 9.97
CA ARG A 328 -28.10 9.40 11.28
C ARG A 328 -26.65 9.17 11.72
N GLN A 329 -25.71 9.10 10.74
CA GLN A 329 -24.28 8.92 11.04
C GLN A 329 -23.68 10.21 11.58
N LEU A 330 -24.18 11.37 11.12
CA LEU A 330 -23.71 12.69 11.56
C LEU A 330 -24.25 13.07 12.95
N GLU A 331 -25.43 12.57 13.34
CA GLU A 331 -26.01 12.83 14.68
C GLU A 331 -25.12 12.31 15.82
N LYS A 332 -24.32 11.30 15.55
CA LYS A 332 -23.48 10.62 16.53
C LYS A 332 -22.06 11.16 16.60
N VAL A 333 -21.70 12.07 15.71
CA VAL A 333 -20.38 12.70 15.69
C VAL A 333 -20.23 13.58 16.94
N LYS A 334 -19.03 13.62 17.50
CA LYS A 334 -18.73 14.34 18.74
C LYS A 334 -19.07 15.82 18.63
N ASN A 335 -19.90 16.32 19.53
CA ASN A 335 -20.23 17.74 19.64
C ASN A 335 -18.95 18.56 19.81
N GLY A 336 -18.74 19.53 18.92
CA GLY A 336 -17.53 20.39 18.88
C GLY A 336 -16.53 20.04 17.79
N GLY A 337 -16.56 18.81 17.23
CA GLY A 337 -15.76 18.42 16.08
C GLY A 337 -16.15 19.10 14.76
N LEU A 338 -17.38 19.58 14.69
CA LEU A 338 -17.98 20.13 13.47
C LEU A 338 -17.93 21.66 13.35
N ILE A 339 -17.42 22.36 14.35
CA ILE A 339 -17.33 23.84 14.31
C ILE A 339 -16.28 24.25 13.27
N GLY A 340 -16.74 24.82 12.17
CA GLY A 340 -15.88 25.29 11.07
C GLY A 340 -15.57 24.24 9.99
N SER A 341 -16.17 23.06 10.05
CA SER A 341 -16.06 22.07 8.98
C SER A 341 -16.77 22.58 7.73
N LYS A 342 -16.06 22.58 6.59
CA LYS A 342 -16.68 22.73 5.28
C LYS A 342 -17.33 21.42 4.90
N ILE A 343 -18.54 21.19 5.39
CA ILE A 343 -19.33 20.06 4.92
C ILE A 343 -20.12 20.58 3.75
N THR A 344 -19.66 20.27 2.55
CA THR A 344 -20.43 20.51 1.34
C THR A 344 -21.18 19.22 1.08
N ILE A 345 -22.42 19.17 1.54
CA ILE A 345 -23.32 18.07 1.25
C ILE A 345 -23.89 18.40 -0.13
N TYR A 346 -23.28 17.86 -1.19
CA TYR A 346 -23.89 17.85 -2.51
C TYR A 346 -25.06 16.89 -2.50
N ASP A 347 -26.19 17.32 -3.02
CA ASP A 347 -27.44 16.58 -3.04
C ASP A 347 -28.00 16.23 -1.66
N PHE A 348 -28.29 17.25 -0.89
CA PHE A 348 -29.12 17.14 0.31
C PHE A 348 -30.45 16.47 0.00
N GLU A 349 -30.95 16.60 -1.24
CA GLU A 349 -32.24 16.10 -1.65
C GLU A 349 -32.22 14.63 -2.12
N ASP A 350 -31.13 14.15 -2.72
CA ASP A 350 -31.17 12.84 -3.40
C ASP A 350 -30.35 11.72 -2.76
N LYS A 351 -29.27 12.00 -2.07
CA LYS A 351 -28.35 10.96 -1.57
C LYS A 351 -28.29 10.80 -0.06
N ILE A 352 -28.54 11.84 0.70
CA ILE A 352 -28.39 11.82 2.17
C ILE A 352 -29.60 11.25 2.91
N TYR A 353 -30.78 11.21 2.25
CA TYR A 353 -32.03 10.82 2.88
C TYR A 353 -32.82 9.71 2.18
N PRO A 354 -32.27 8.54 1.84
CA PRO A 354 -33.12 7.48 1.29
C PRO A 354 -34.23 7.06 2.27
N GLU A 355 -33.97 7.02 3.59
CA GLU A 355 -34.97 6.67 4.59
C GLU A 355 -35.90 7.84 4.93
N TRP A 356 -35.38 9.05 4.98
CA TRP A 356 -36.20 10.25 5.17
C TRP A 356 -37.01 10.56 3.92
N LYS A 357 -36.46 10.26 2.74
CA LYS A 357 -37.12 10.37 1.46
C LYS A 357 -38.34 9.45 1.36
N ALA A 358 -38.25 8.22 1.84
CA ALA A 358 -39.39 7.28 1.85
C ALA A 358 -40.56 7.79 2.70
N GLU A 359 -40.30 8.52 3.80
CA GLU A 359 -41.35 9.08 4.67
C GLU A 359 -41.77 10.51 4.33
N THR A 360 -40.90 11.30 3.68
CA THR A 360 -41.05 12.76 3.58
C THR A 360 -40.94 13.37 2.19
N ASP A 361 -40.67 12.61 1.12
CA ASP A 361 -40.54 13.14 -0.24
C ASP A 361 -41.70 14.08 -0.64
N SER A 362 -42.92 13.66 -0.31
CA SER A 362 -44.09 14.50 -0.53
C SER A 362 -44.19 15.70 0.41
N LYS A 363 -43.55 15.64 1.57
CA LYS A 363 -43.57 16.72 2.59
C LYS A 363 -42.45 17.72 2.34
N TRP A 364 -41.24 17.26 1.97
CA TRP A 364 -40.09 18.16 1.69
C TRP A 364 -40.31 19.00 0.44
N GLU A 365 -40.79 18.40 -0.66
CA GLU A 365 -41.13 19.15 -1.88
C GLU A 365 -42.28 20.14 -1.67
N ALA A 366 -43.19 19.83 -0.75
CA ALA A 366 -44.29 20.72 -0.37
C ALA A 366 -43.85 21.89 0.52
N LEU A 367 -42.66 21.82 1.14
CA LEU A 367 -42.15 22.87 1.99
C LEU A 367 -41.69 24.09 1.18
N THR A 368 -42.08 25.26 1.63
CA THR A 368 -41.59 26.54 1.09
C THR A 368 -40.08 26.68 1.39
N LYS A 369 -39.41 27.54 0.60
CA LYS A 369 -37.98 27.86 0.82
C LYS A 369 -37.68 28.28 2.27
N VAL A 370 -38.62 28.98 2.92
CA VAL A 370 -38.51 29.43 4.31
C VAL A 370 -38.61 28.27 5.30
N GLU A 371 -39.50 27.32 5.04
CA GLU A 371 -39.66 26.11 5.88
C GLU A 371 -38.46 25.17 5.72
N LYS A 372 -37.96 25.01 4.50
CA LYS A 372 -36.71 24.27 4.25
C LYS A 372 -35.54 24.88 5.02
N MET A 373 -35.42 26.22 5.01
CA MET A 373 -34.42 26.95 5.80
C MET A 373 -34.60 26.77 7.32
N ALA A 374 -35.84 26.73 7.80
CA ALA A 374 -36.12 26.51 9.22
C ALA A 374 -35.73 25.11 9.68
N VAL A 375 -35.96 24.09 8.85
CA VAL A 375 -35.51 22.69 9.10
C VAL A 375 -33.98 22.64 9.12
N MET A 376 -33.30 23.29 8.16
CA MET A 376 -31.83 23.39 8.12
C MET A 376 -31.25 24.14 9.31
N GLN A 377 -31.93 25.22 9.78
CA GLN A 377 -31.53 25.97 10.98
C GLN A 377 -31.67 25.15 12.27
N LYS A 378 -32.75 24.39 12.36
CA LYS A 378 -32.96 23.45 13.49
C LYS A 378 -31.82 22.43 13.51
N PHE A 379 -31.51 21.88 12.37
CA PHE A 379 -30.39 20.95 12.17
C PHE A 379 -29.06 21.57 12.62
N HIS A 380 -28.72 22.78 12.15
CA HIS A 380 -27.51 23.48 12.58
C HIS A 380 -27.48 23.70 14.10
N GLY A 381 -28.65 24.04 14.71
CA GLY A 381 -28.78 24.19 16.17
C GLY A 381 -28.49 22.90 16.93
N GLU A 382 -28.88 21.77 16.41
CA GLU A 382 -28.69 20.45 17.02
C GLU A 382 -27.27 19.92 16.82
N THR A 383 -26.67 20.12 15.63
CA THR A 383 -25.39 19.53 15.26
C THR A 383 -24.22 20.50 15.21
N ARG A 384 -24.49 21.82 15.21
CA ARG A 384 -23.51 22.91 15.00
C ARG A 384 -22.72 22.75 13.70
N MET A 385 -23.31 22.13 12.67
CA MET A 385 -22.71 21.99 11.34
C MET A 385 -22.99 23.20 10.48
N TYR A 386 -22.01 23.63 9.69
CA TYR A 386 -22.16 24.65 8.66
C TYR A 386 -22.24 23.98 7.29
N ILE A 387 -23.25 24.29 6.51
CA ILE A 387 -23.45 23.78 5.17
C ILE A 387 -23.06 24.90 4.18
N PHE A 388 -22.22 24.57 3.18
CA PHE A 388 -21.80 25.47 2.14
C PHE A 388 -22.28 24.95 0.78
N ASP A 389 -22.60 25.84 -0.15
CA ASP A 389 -22.91 25.50 -1.54
C ASP A 389 -21.64 25.27 -2.36
N GLU A 390 -21.82 24.92 -3.64
CA GLU A 390 -20.72 24.69 -4.59
C GLU A 390 -19.78 25.90 -4.76
N SER A 391 -20.27 27.10 -4.50
CA SER A 391 -19.49 28.33 -4.56
C SER A 391 -18.67 28.58 -3.29
N GLY A 392 -18.82 27.72 -2.26
CA GLY A 392 -18.27 27.90 -0.93
C GLY A 392 -19.06 28.94 -0.10
N SER A 393 -20.27 29.30 -0.52
CA SER A 393 -21.14 30.20 0.22
C SER A 393 -21.92 29.42 1.27
N GLN A 394 -21.99 29.94 2.48
CA GLN A 394 -22.73 29.30 3.57
C GLN A 394 -24.25 29.30 3.25
N ILE A 395 -24.86 28.12 3.20
CA ILE A 395 -26.29 27.93 2.92
C ILE A 395 -27.14 28.32 4.11
N ILE A 396 -26.66 28.08 5.34
CA ILE A 396 -27.34 28.49 6.55
C ILE A 396 -26.92 29.92 6.90
N PRO A 397 -27.86 30.86 6.94
CA PRO A 397 -27.52 32.23 7.32
C PRO A 397 -26.94 32.27 8.74
N GLN A 398 -25.93 33.10 8.93
CA GLN A 398 -25.42 33.38 10.28
C GLN A 398 -26.60 33.76 11.17
N LEU A 399 -26.88 32.94 12.19
CA LEU A 399 -27.73 33.34 13.28
C LEU A 399 -27.02 34.53 13.96
N THR A 400 -27.38 35.76 13.58
CA THR A 400 -27.09 36.89 14.45
C THR A 400 -27.83 36.62 15.75
N ALA A 401 -27.07 36.38 16.79
CA ALA A 401 -27.61 36.30 18.15
C ALA A 401 -28.54 37.50 18.42
N PRO A 402 -29.65 37.32 19.11
CA PRO A 402 -30.51 38.42 19.48
C PRO A 402 -29.81 39.46 20.36
#